data_b764afeab20ba58c85a54300d2e22b3f
#
_entry.id   b764afeab20ba58c85a54300d2e22b3f
#
_cell.length_a   1.000
_cell.length_b   1.000
_cell.length_c   1.000
_cell.angle_alpha   90.00
_cell.angle_beta   90.00
_cell.angle_gamma   90.00
#
_symmetry.space_group_name_H-M   'P 1'
#
loop_
_entity.id
_entity.type
_entity.pdbx_description
1 polymer ?
#
loop_
_entity_poly.entity_id
_entity_poly.type
_entity_poly.pdbx_seq_one_letter_code
_entity_poly.pdbx_strand_id
1 'polypeptide(L)'
;CRETIYNAIYALPVGELRKELIICLRQGKSSRRPRSGGVDRRGQIPDMVSIHVRPPEIEDRLMPGHWEGDLIKGKANASSVGTLVERTSGYLMLVKMRDATATSAMEGFSAALNRMPLAVRKSMTYDQGREMAKHAEITQNTGVAIYFCDPHSPWQRGSNENINGLIRQFLPKGTDLSVHSQEQLDEIAYL
;
A
#
# COMPACT_ATOMS: atom_id res chain seq x y z
N CYS A 1 -5.06 -8.86 -30.74
CA CYS A 1 -4.61 -8.76 -29.33
C CYS A 1 -5.82 -8.97 -28.41
N ARG A 2 -5.58 -9.19 -27.12
CA ARG A 2 -6.65 -9.42 -26.13
C ARG A 2 -7.69 -8.29 -26.09
N GLU A 3 -7.25 -7.06 -26.20
CA GLU A 3 -8.13 -5.88 -26.24
C GLU A 3 -9.01 -5.83 -27.47
N THR A 4 -8.50 -6.25 -28.62
CA THR A 4 -9.25 -6.30 -29.87
C THR A 4 -10.46 -7.24 -29.76
N ILE A 5 -10.29 -8.41 -29.10
CA ILE A 5 -11.38 -9.38 -28.90
C ILE A 5 -12.47 -8.76 -28.00
N TYR A 6 -12.08 -8.16 -26.86
CA TYR A 6 -13.06 -7.51 -25.98
C TYR A 6 -13.79 -6.37 -26.70
N ASN A 7 -13.07 -5.52 -27.44
CA ASN A 7 -13.68 -4.42 -28.19
C ASN A 7 -14.66 -4.93 -29.24
N ALA A 8 -14.32 -5.97 -29.98
CA ALA A 8 -15.20 -6.56 -30.98
C ALA A 8 -16.49 -7.08 -30.33
N ILE A 9 -16.42 -7.84 -29.24
CA ILE A 9 -17.59 -8.40 -28.57
C ILE A 9 -18.51 -7.29 -28.03
N TYR A 10 -17.95 -6.27 -27.36
CA TYR A 10 -18.76 -5.19 -26.78
C TYR A 10 -19.24 -4.15 -27.79
N ALA A 11 -18.67 -4.10 -29.00
CA ALA A 11 -19.14 -3.27 -30.10
C ALA A 11 -20.31 -3.88 -30.87
N LEU A 12 -20.58 -5.19 -30.70
CA LEU A 12 -21.74 -5.84 -31.34
C LEU A 12 -23.05 -5.21 -30.86
N PRO A 13 -24.06 -5.10 -31.74
CA PRO A 13 -25.39 -4.65 -31.33
C PRO A 13 -25.99 -5.57 -30.27
N VAL A 14 -26.90 -5.01 -29.49
CA VAL A 14 -27.55 -5.76 -28.38
C VAL A 14 -28.42 -6.85 -29.03
N GLY A 15 -28.08 -8.13 -28.78
CA GLY A 15 -28.78 -9.31 -29.35
C GLY A 15 -28.26 -10.59 -28.68
N GLU A 16 -28.80 -11.73 -29.14
CA GLU A 16 -28.46 -13.05 -28.57
C GLU A 16 -26.97 -13.39 -28.75
N LEU A 17 -26.44 -13.18 -29.98
CA LEU A 17 -25.01 -13.43 -30.24
C LEU A 17 -24.10 -12.70 -29.29
N ARG A 18 -24.39 -11.43 -29.00
CA ARG A 18 -23.60 -10.65 -28.02
C ARG A 18 -23.68 -11.24 -26.60
N LYS A 19 -24.85 -11.71 -26.18
CA LYS A 19 -25.05 -12.34 -24.87
C LYS A 19 -24.26 -13.64 -24.76
N GLU A 20 -24.34 -14.50 -25.79
CA GLU A 20 -23.59 -15.76 -25.84
C GLU A 20 -22.08 -15.52 -25.74
N LEU A 21 -21.56 -14.59 -26.54
CA LEU A 21 -20.15 -14.25 -26.51
C LEU A 21 -19.69 -13.65 -25.17
N ILE A 22 -20.54 -12.86 -24.50
CA ILE A 22 -20.26 -12.33 -23.17
C ILE A 22 -20.20 -13.44 -22.12
N ILE A 23 -21.07 -14.45 -22.20
CA ILE A 23 -21.05 -15.62 -21.30
C ILE A 23 -19.74 -16.39 -21.43
N CYS A 24 -19.17 -16.47 -22.64
CA CYS A 24 -17.87 -17.10 -22.88
C CYS A 24 -16.67 -16.33 -22.31
N LEU A 25 -16.85 -15.07 -21.93
CA LEU A 25 -15.78 -14.28 -21.32
C LEU A 25 -15.52 -14.70 -19.88
N ARG A 26 -14.25 -14.74 -19.47
CA ARG A 26 -13.82 -15.15 -18.11
C ARG A 26 -14.59 -14.47 -16.96
N GLN A 27 -15.09 -13.26 -17.16
CA GLN A 27 -15.82 -12.51 -16.12
C GLN A 27 -17.30 -12.26 -16.47
N GLY A 28 -17.76 -12.57 -17.68
CA GLY A 28 -19.17 -12.49 -18.10
C GLY A 28 -19.88 -11.15 -17.85
N LYS A 29 -19.15 -10.03 -17.80
CA LYS A 29 -19.75 -8.72 -17.47
C LYS A 29 -20.59 -8.21 -18.62
N SER A 30 -21.80 -7.70 -18.34
CA SER A 30 -22.74 -7.16 -19.33
C SER A 30 -22.21 -5.90 -20.05
N SER A 31 -21.29 -5.16 -19.40
CA SER A 31 -20.69 -3.96 -19.98
C SER A 31 -19.19 -3.90 -19.67
N ARG A 32 -18.44 -3.28 -20.56
CA ARG A 32 -17.03 -2.97 -20.36
C ARG A 32 -16.89 -1.66 -19.60
N ARG A 33 -16.19 -1.70 -18.49
CA ARG A 33 -15.80 -0.46 -17.79
C ARG A 33 -14.61 0.17 -18.52
N PRO A 34 -14.63 1.49 -18.82
CA PRO A 34 -13.47 2.20 -19.33
C PRO A 34 -12.26 1.98 -18.41
N ARG A 35 -11.05 1.84 -18.96
CA ARG A 35 -9.81 1.79 -18.19
C ARG A 35 -9.47 3.14 -17.56
N SER A 36 -9.78 4.23 -18.25
CA SER A 36 -9.72 5.57 -17.68
C SER A 36 -10.92 5.74 -16.76
N GLY A 37 -10.75 5.40 -15.48
CA GLY A 37 -11.66 5.90 -14.45
C GLY A 37 -11.62 7.42 -14.52
N GLY A 38 -12.78 8.10 -14.47
CA GLY A 38 -12.83 9.54 -14.26
C GLY A 38 -12.02 9.92 -13.02
N VAL A 39 -11.79 11.21 -12.81
CA VAL A 39 -11.08 11.74 -11.63
C VAL A 39 -11.62 11.04 -10.38
N ASP A 40 -10.75 10.32 -9.70
CA ASP A 40 -11.13 9.63 -8.46
C ASP A 40 -11.42 10.67 -7.37
N ARG A 41 -12.71 10.98 -7.19
CA ARG A 41 -13.18 11.93 -6.19
C ARG A 41 -13.26 11.35 -4.78
N ARG A 42 -12.83 10.12 -4.59
CA ARG A 42 -12.87 9.44 -3.29
C ARG A 42 -11.72 9.93 -2.42
N GLY A 43 -12.03 10.89 -1.54
CA GLY A 43 -11.21 11.31 -0.40
C GLY A 43 -9.73 11.50 -0.75
N GLN A 44 -9.40 12.64 -1.34
CA GLN A 44 -8.00 13.02 -1.50
C GLN A 44 -7.39 13.20 -0.12
N ILE A 45 -6.19 12.68 0.07
CA ILE A 45 -5.39 12.96 1.26
C ILE A 45 -4.99 14.43 1.16
N PRO A 46 -5.30 15.27 2.16
CA PRO A 46 -4.92 16.69 2.12
C PRO A 46 -3.40 16.85 2.18
N ASP A 47 -2.89 17.90 1.57
CA ASP A 47 -1.49 18.37 1.67
C ASP A 47 -0.42 17.29 1.39
N MET A 48 -0.71 16.37 0.46
CA MET A 48 0.25 15.34 0.05
C MET A 48 1.52 15.96 -0.55
N VAL A 49 2.66 15.55 -0.05
CA VAL A 49 3.97 15.87 -0.65
C VAL A 49 4.34 14.76 -1.63
N SER A 50 4.48 15.12 -2.90
CA SER A 50 4.82 14.17 -3.97
C SER A 50 6.22 13.58 -3.79
N ILE A 51 6.41 12.31 -4.18
CA ILE A 51 7.70 11.65 -4.22
C ILE A 51 8.73 12.40 -5.11
N HIS A 52 8.27 13.17 -6.10
CA HIS A 52 9.13 13.92 -7.03
C HIS A 52 9.88 15.09 -6.38
N VAL A 53 9.42 15.58 -5.22
CA VAL A 53 10.15 16.62 -4.46
C VAL A 53 11.03 16.03 -3.36
N ARG A 54 11.12 14.69 -3.30
CA ARG A 54 11.96 13.96 -2.35
C ARG A 54 13.44 14.23 -2.67
N PRO A 55 14.29 14.51 -1.65
CA PRO A 55 15.73 14.71 -1.86
C PRO A 55 16.37 13.53 -2.62
N PRO A 56 17.24 13.80 -3.61
CA PRO A 56 17.87 12.75 -4.44
C PRO A 56 18.67 11.72 -3.63
N GLU A 57 19.29 12.14 -2.53
CA GLU A 57 20.07 11.28 -1.62
C GLU A 57 19.28 10.09 -1.06
N ILE A 58 17.95 10.17 -1.07
CA ILE A 58 17.08 9.08 -0.64
C ILE A 58 17.09 7.94 -1.67
N GLU A 59 17.31 8.24 -2.95
CA GLU A 59 17.38 7.22 -4.01
C GLU A 59 18.65 6.38 -3.93
N ASP A 60 19.76 7.00 -3.53
CA ASP A 60 21.08 6.34 -3.49
C ASP A 60 21.19 5.27 -2.41
N ARG A 61 20.26 5.22 -1.44
CA ARG A 61 20.22 4.25 -0.32
C ARG A 61 21.55 4.16 0.45
N LEU A 62 22.30 5.23 0.51
CA LEU A 62 23.58 5.28 1.22
C LEU A 62 23.44 5.60 2.70
N MET A 63 22.41 6.38 3.04
CA MET A 63 22.19 6.84 4.41
C MET A 63 20.94 6.20 5.01
N PRO A 64 21.05 5.56 6.18
CA PRO A 64 19.87 4.99 6.85
C PRO A 64 18.93 6.08 7.36
N GLY A 65 17.67 5.67 7.57
CA GLY A 65 16.62 6.52 8.12
C GLY A 65 15.50 6.85 7.13
N HIS A 66 15.53 6.24 5.97
CA HIS A 66 14.50 6.41 4.94
C HIS A 66 13.66 5.13 4.81
N TRP A 67 12.38 5.24 5.12
CA TRP A 67 11.45 4.14 5.27
C TRP A 67 10.49 4.02 4.10
N GLU A 68 10.07 2.82 3.80
CA GLU A 68 8.92 2.52 2.95
C GLU A 68 7.83 1.91 3.83
N GLY A 69 6.63 2.48 3.77
CA GLY A 69 5.49 2.03 4.57
C GLY A 69 4.37 1.42 3.72
N ASP A 70 3.63 0.45 4.29
CA ASP A 70 2.45 -0.16 3.67
C ASP A 70 1.55 -0.79 4.74
N LEU A 71 0.33 -1.21 4.35
CA LEU A 71 -0.57 -2.04 5.15
C LEU A 71 -0.81 -3.39 4.50
N ILE A 72 -0.42 -4.45 5.19
CA ILE A 72 -0.84 -5.82 4.85
C ILE A 72 -2.26 -6.02 5.39
N LYS A 73 -3.23 -6.20 4.48
CA LYS A 73 -4.64 -6.41 4.83
C LYS A 73 -4.97 -7.90 4.93
N GLY A 74 -5.71 -8.26 5.97
CA GLY A 74 -6.22 -9.59 6.24
C GLY A 74 -7.53 -9.88 5.53
N LYS A 75 -8.25 -10.91 5.99
CA LYS A 75 -9.53 -11.37 5.43
C LYS A 75 -10.56 -10.24 5.40
N ALA A 76 -11.17 -10.02 4.24
CA ALA A 76 -12.20 -9.00 4.02
C ALA A 76 -11.78 -7.56 4.45
N ASN A 77 -10.49 -7.28 4.57
CA ASN A 77 -9.93 -6.03 5.11
C ASN A 77 -10.34 -5.73 6.56
N ALA A 78 -10.75 -6.74 7.34
CA ALA A 78 -11.19 -6.57 8.72
C ALA A 78 -10.03 -6.38 9.69
N SER A 79 -8.84 -6.87 9.35
CA SER A 79 -7.62 -6.71 10.14
C SER A 79 -6.47 -6.23 9.26
N SER A 80 -5.47 -5.60 9.86
CA SER A 80 -4.29 -5.12 9.14
C SER A 80 -3.05 -5.12 10.03
N VAL A 81 -1.89 -5.25 9.37
CA VAL A 81 -0.56 -5.10 9.96
C VAL A 81 0.19 -4.05 9.16
N GLY A 82 0.72 -3.04 9.81
CA GLY A 82 1.60 -2.06 9.21
C GLY A 82 2.97 -2.64 8.96
N THR A 83 3.57 -2.30 7.83
CA THR A 83 4.95 -2.65 7.50
C THR A 83 5.76 -1.39 7.32
N LEU A 84 6.92 -1.32 7.95
CA LEU A 84 7.91 -0.26 7.78
C LEU A 84 9.25 -0.93 7.44
N VAL A 85 9.75 -0.65 6.25
CA VAL A 85 11.02 -1.19 5.75
C VAL A 85 12.02 -0.05 5.62
N GLU A 86 13.15 -0.15 6.29
CA GLU A 86 14.25 0.79 6.13
C GLU A 86 15.01 0.50 4.83
N ARG A 87 15.17 1.49 3.98
CA ARG A 87 15.60 1.32 2.58
C ARG A 87 17.05 0.90 2.39
N THR A 88 17.92 1.26 3.32
CA THR A 88 19.39 0.99 3.23
C THR A 88 19.70 -0.39 3.79
N SER A 89 19.19 -0.70 4.97
CA SER A 89 19.50 -1.93 5.71
C SER A 89 18.53 -3.08 5.41
N GLY A 90 17.34 -2.80 4.89
CA GLY A 90 16.25 -3.77 4.80
C GLY A 90 15.59 -4.07 6.16
N TYR A 91 15.95 -3.33 7.22
CA TYR A 91 15.36 -3.54 8.55
C TYR A 91 13.84 -3.38 8.49
N LEU A 92 13.14 -4.37 9.00
CA LEU A 92 11.69 -4.48 8.99
C LEU A 92 11.11 -4.24 10.38
N MET A 93 10.06 -3.44 10.44
CA MET A 93 9.15 -3.39 11.58
C MET A 93 7.75 -3.79 11.15
N LEU A 94 7.14 -4.73 11.85
CA LEU A 94 5.74 -5.07 11.73
C LEU A 94 4.97 -4.42 12.88
N VAL A 95 3.88 -3.75 12.54
CA VAL A 95 3.10 -2.96 13.50
C VAL A 95 1.68 -3.50 13.57
N LYS A 96 1.29 -4.00 14.74
CA LYS A 96 -0.10 -4.41 14.96
C LYS A 96 -1.01 -3.20 14.85
N MET A 97 -1.97 -3.24 13.95
CA MET A 97 -3.00 -2.23 13.82
C MET A 97 -4.29 -2.70 14.51
N ARG A 98 -5.00 -1.79 15.15
CA ARG A 98 -6.32 -2.08 15.72
C ARG A 98 -7.34 -2.30 14.58
N ASP A 99 -7.22 -1.50 13.54
CA ASP A 99 -8.04 -1.53 12.32
C ASP A 99 -7.28 -0.88 11.15
N ALA A 100 -7.92 -0.72 9.99
CA ALA A 100 -7.34 -0.06 8.82
C ALA A 100 -7.71 1.43 8.70
N THR A 101 -8.01 2.11 9.81
CA THR A 101 -8.35 3.54 9.84
C THR A 101 -7.09 4.42 9.86
N ALA A 102 -7.25 5.68 9.44
CA ALA A 102 -6.18 6.66 9.50
C ALA A 102 -5.69 6.95 10.93
N THR A 103 -6.56 6.83 11.92
CA THR A 103 -6.18 7.00 13.33
C THR A 103 -5.30 5.84 13.79
N SER A 104 -5.69 4.61 13.49
CA SER A 104 -4.89 3.43 13.84
C SER A 104 -3.52 3.43 13.15
N ALA A 105 -3.47 3.82 11.88
CA ALA A 105 -2.21 3.98 11.14
C ALA A 105 -1.33 5.06 11.75
N MET A 106 -1.90 6.22 12.07
CA MET A 106 -1.16 7.32 12.71
C MET A 106 -0.59 6.90 14.08
N GLU A 107 -1.40 6.28 14.95
CA GLU A 107 -0.96 5.80 16.25
C GLU A 107 0.13 4.72 16.11
N GLY A 108 -0.10 3.71 15.27
CA GLY A 108 0.82 2.60 15.10
C GLY A 108 2.16 3.00 14.49
N PHE A 109 2.15 3.74 13.39
CA PHE A 109 3.40 4.20 12.75
C PHE A 109 4.16 5.20 13.61
N SER A 110 3.46 6.13 14.31
CA SER A 110 4.11 7.05 15.22
C SER A 110 4.78 6.31 16.38
N ALA A 111 4.11 5.34 16.99
CA ALA A 111 4.68 4.54 18.08
C ALA A 111 5.89 3.72 17.61
N ALA A 112 5.82 3.09 16.43
CA ALA A 112 6.91 2.29 15.87
C ALA A 112 8.13 3.16 15.55
N LEU A 113 7.94 4.27 14.84
CA LEU A 113 9.02 5.18 14.48
C LEU A 113 9.66 5.83 15.71
N ASN A 114 8.88 6.16 16.76
CA ASN A 114 9.41 6.73 17.99
C ASN A 114 10.27 5.78 18.83
N ARG A 115 10.19 4.46 18.58
CA ARG A 115 11.16 3.49 19.16
C ARG A 115 12.55 3.60 18.52
N MET A 116 12.66 4.18 17.34
CA MET A 116 13.93 4.31 16.62
C MET A 116 14.68 5.58 17.07
N PRO A 117 16.03 5.58 17.05
CA PRO A 117 16.82 6.79 17.29
C PRO A 117 16.50 7.89 16.27
N LEU A 118 16.57 9.16 16.69
CA LEU A 118 16.31 10.32 15.83
C LEU A 118 17.13 10.32 14.52
N ALA A 119 18.37 9.85 14.59
CA ALA A 119 19.29 9.80 13.44
C ALA A 119 18.75 8.95 12.27
N VAL A 120 17.87 7.98 12.55
CA VAL A 120 17.26 7.08 11.55
C VAL A 120 15.77 7.30 11.36
N ARG A 121 15.27 8.48 11.73
CA ARG A 121 13.88 8.93 11.52
C ARG A 121 13.85 10.12 10.58
N LYS A 122 14.18 9.91 9.29
CA LYS A 122 14.30 11.01 8.32
C LYS A 122 13.07 11.16 7.43
N SER A 123 12.72 10.11 6.72
CA SER A 123 11.57 10.16 5.81
C SER A 123 10.86 8.81 5.71
N MET A 124 9.60 8.85 5.25
CA MET A 124 8.82 7.67 4.91
C MET A 124 8.14 7.89 3.56
N THR A 125 8.20 6.89 2.69
CA THR A 125 7.47 6.86 1.42
C THR A 125 6.28 5.93 1.54
N TYR A 126 5.11 6.39 1.13
CA TYR A 126 3.85 5.64 1.22
C TYR A 126 3.06 5.76 -0.09
N ASP A 127 2.07 4.88 -0.31
CA ASP A 127 1.11 5.08 -1.39
C ASP A 127 0.02 6.10 -1.02
N GLN A 128 -0.91 6.31 -1.93
CA GLN A 128 -2.05 7.22 -1.69
C GLN A 128 -3.21 6.50 -0.99
N GLY A 129 -2.92 5.57 -0.07
CA GLY A 129 -3.92 4.88 0.73
C GLY A 129 -4.61 5.84 1.72
N ARG A 130 -5.93 5.70 1.88
CA ARG A 130 -6.73 6.55 2.79
C ARG A 130 -6.32 6.47 4.24
N GLU A 131 -5.68 5.38 4.63
CA GLU A 131 -5.09 5.19 5.96
C GLU A 131 -4.01 6.23 6.27
N MET A 132 -3.46 6.90 5.25
CA MET A 132 -2.49 7.99 5.43
C MET A 132 -3.13 9.40 5.46
N ALA A 133 -4.45 9.52 5.58
CA ALA A 133 -5.12 10.83 5.66
C ALA A 133 -4.65 11.68 6.86
N LYS A 134 -4.07 11.06 7.89
CA LYS A 134 -3.47 11.72 9.06
C LYS A 134 -1.94 11.78 9.01
N HIS A 135 -1.34 11.75 7.82
CA HIS A 135 0.12 11.77 7.66
C HIS A 135 0.80 12.99 8.29
N ALA A 136 0.12 14.14 8.28
CA ALA A 136 0.64 15.35 8.93
C ALA A 136 0.82 15.18 10.45
N GLU A 137 -0.11 14.44 11.11
CA GLU A 137 0.01 14.10 12.54
C GLU A 137 1.19 13.13 12.78
N ILE A 138 1.45 12.17 11.87
CA ILE A 138 2.63 11.30 11.95
C ILE A 138 3.92 12.14 11.88
N THR A 139 4.01 13.05 10.90
CA THR A 139 5.16 13.96 10.78
C THR A 139 5.34 14.80 12.06
N GLN A 140 4.27 15.33 12.59
CA GLN A 140 4.31 16.14 13.83
C GLN A 140 4.77 15.34 15.05
N ASN A 141 4.34 14.08 15.16
CA ASN A 141 4.65 13.20 16.27
C ASN A 141 6.06 12.59 16.22
N THR A 142 6.63 12.44 15.03
CA THR A 142 7.87 11.67 14.81
C THR A 142 9.02 12.47 14.24
N GLY A 143 8.74 13.62 13.61
CA GLY A 143 9.70 14.40 12.82
C GLY A 143 9.99 13.81 11.43
N VAL A 144 9.34 12.71 11.04
CA VAL A 144 9.57 12.03 9.76
C VAL A 144 8.83 12.74 8.63
N ALA A 145 9.54 13.13 7.55
CA ALA A 145 8.93 13.68 6.35
C ALA A 145 8.23 12.58 5.55
N ILE A 146 6.97 12.78 5.15
CA ILE A 146 6.20 11.77 4.41
C ILE A 146 6.06 12.18 2.95
N TYR A 147 6.41 11.26 2.04
CA TYR A 147 6.30 11.42 0.60
C TYR A 147 5.35 10.38 0.02
N PHE A 148 4.53 10.80 -0.94
CA PHE A 148 3.54 9.93 -1.58
C PHE A 148 3.96 9.52 -2.99
N CYS A 149 3.88 8.21 -3.25
CA CYS A 149 4.10 7.64 -4.57
C CYS A 149 3.03 8.09 -5.57
N ASP A 150 3.38 8.02 -6.85
CA ASP A 150 2.40 8.19 -7.92
C ASP A 150 1.35 7.07 -7.88
N PRO A 151 0.12 7.36 -8.33
CA PRO A 151 -0.89 6.32 -8.48
C PRO A 151 -0.40 5.19 -9.39
N HIS A 152 -0.64 3.95 -8.97
CA HIS A 152 -0.28 2.74 -9.74
C HIS A 152 1.22 2.57 -10.02
N SER A 153 2.10 3.11 -9.17
CA SER A 153 3.55 3.04 -9.32
C SER A 153 4.22 2.22 -8.19
N PRO A 154 3.96 0.89 -8.12
CA PRO A 154 4.47 0.04 -7.03
C PRO A 154 6.01 0.00 -6.98
N TRP A 155 6.69 0.13 -8.13
CA TRP A 155 8.16 0.16 -8.19
C TRP A 155 8.81 1.28 -7.36
N GLN A 156 8.07 2.35 -7.04
CA GLN A 156 8.55 3.43 -6.18
C GLN A 156 8.70 3.01 -4.70
N ARG A 157 8.17 1.83 -4.32
CA ARG A 157 8.27 1.18 -3.01
C ARG A 157 8.74 -0.28 -3.15
N GLY A 158 9.71 -0.52 -3.99
CA GLY A 158 10.18 -1.87 -4.35
C GLY A 158 10.70 -2.69 -3.17
N SER A 159 11.33 -2.06 -2.16
CA SER A 159 11.80 -2.76 -0.95
C SER A 159 10.63 -3.30 -0.15
N ASN A 160 9.62 -2.49 0.07
CA ASN A 160 8.44 -2.89 0.83
C ASN A 160 7.62 -3.96 0.09
N GLU A 161 7.46 -3.83 -1.23
CA GLU A 161 6.73 -4.80 -2.05
C GLU A 161 7.40 -6.19 -2.01
N ASN A 162 8.72 -6.23 -2.10
CA ASN A 162 9.49 -7.46 -2.01
C ASN A 162 9.35 -8.10 -0.62
N ILE A 163 9.56 -7.34 0.44
CA ILE A 163 9.45 -7.83 1.81
C ILE A 163 8.03 -8.27 2.13
N ASN A 164 7.01 -7.53 1.71
CA ASN A 164 5.61 -7.94 1.86
C ASN A 164 5.34 -9.30 1.19
N GLY A 165 6.00 -9.58 0.07
CA GLY A 165 5.95 -10.89 -0.58
C GLY A 165 6.50 -12.01 0.33
N LEU A 166 7.61 -11.78 1.03
CA LEU A 166 8.22 -12.73 1.98
C LEU A 166 7.37 -12.89 3.23
N ILE A 167 6.90 -11.80 3.82
CA ILE A 167 6.05 -11.81 5.01
C ILE A 167 4.77 -12.64 4.80
N ARG A 168 4.27 -12.71 3.56
CA ARG A 168 3.08 -13.51 3.21
C ARG A 168 3.24 -15.01 3.43
N GLN A 169 4.44 -15.50 3.68
CA GLN A 169 4.68 -16.87 4.12
C GLN A 169 4.20 -17.09 5.56
N PHE A 170 4.30 -16.05 6.39
CA PHE A 170 3.89 -16.07 7.81
C PHE A 170 2.49 -15.46 8.01
N LEU A 171 2.14 -14.46 7.21
CA LEU A 171 0.85 -13.76 7.22
C LEU A 171 0.08 -13.98 5.91
N PRO A 172 -0.50 -15.18 5.66
CA PRO A 172 -1.12 -15.51 4.38
C PRO A 172 -2.29 -14.58 4.01
N LYS A 173 -2.49 -14.37 2.71
CA LYS A 173 -3.66 -13.62 2.23
C LYS A 173 -4.96 -14.33 2.61
N GLY A 174 -5.96 -13.55 3.04
CA GLY A 174 -7.28 -14.09 3.38
C GLY A 174 -7.38 -14.67 4.80
N THR A 175 -6.34 -14.58 5.61
CA THR A 175 -6.36 -14.93 7.03
C THR A 175 -6.72 -13.73 7.90
N ASP A 176 -7.15 -13.98 9.13
CA ASP A 176 -7.33 -12.94 10.12
C ASP A 176 -5.98 -12.61 10.76
N LEU A 177 -5.53 -11.37 10.61
CA LEU A 177 -4.25 -10.90 11.14
C LEU A 177 -4.37 -10.37 12.58
N SER A 178 -5.58 -10.18 13.09
CA SER A 178 -5.81 -9.66 14.45
C SER A 178 -5.39 -10.65 15.54
N VAL A 179 -5.29 -11.93 15.18
CA VAL A 179 -4.90 -13.02 16.10
C VAL A 179 -3.43 -12.93 16.54
N HIS A 180 -2.58 -12.23 15.76
CA HIS A 180 -1.17 -12.09 16.09
C HIS A 180 -0.96 -11.01 17.16
N SER A 181 -0.14 -11.31 18.17
CA SER A 181 0.33 -10.31 19.13
C SER A 181 1.46 -9.46 18.52
N GLN A 182 1.82 -8.33 19.14
CA GLN A 182 2.95 -7.53 18.66
C GLN A 182 4.26 -8.31 18.78
N GLU A 183 4.43 -9.09 19.83
CA GLU A 183 5.61 -9.95 20.05
C GLU A 183 5.78 -10.97 18.93
N GLN A 184 4.69 -11.63 18.51
CA GLN A 184 4.72 -12.55 17.37
C GLN A 184 5.07 -11.86 16.06
N LEU A 185 4.58 -10.63 15.86
CA LEU A 185 4.95 -9.83 14.69
C LEU A 185 6.42 -9.41 14.73
N ASP A 186 6.93 -9.06 15.91
CA ASP A 186 8.35 -8.72 16.10
C ASP A 186 9.25 -9.95 15.83
N GLU A 187 8.85 -11.15 16.23
CA GLU A 187 9.53 -12.42 15.91
C GLU A 187 9.56 -12.67 14.39
N ILE A 188 8.43 -12.49 13.70
CA ILE A 188 8.36 -12.63 12.24
C ILE A 188 9.26 -11.61 11.54
N ALA A 189 9.34 -10.40 12.06
CA ALA A 189 10.18 -9.34 11.49
C ALA A 189 11.69 -9.63 11.66
N TYR A 190 12.06 -10.42 12.65
CA TYR A 190 13.45 -10.80 12.96
C TYR A 190 13.97 -11.95 12.07
N LEU A 191 13.09 -12.78 11.51
CA LEU A 191 13.45 -13.92 10.64
C LEU A 191 13.94 -13.47 9.25
#